data_f6435973e12410282c2d32faa13ad4d0
#
_entry.id   f6435973e12410282c2d32faa13ad4d0
#
_cell.length_a   1.000
_cell.length_b   1.000
_cell.length_c   1.000
_cell.angle_alpha   90.00
_cell.angle_beta   90.00
_cell.angle_gamma   90.00
#
_symmetry.space_group_name_H-M   'P 1'
#
loop_
_entity.id
_entity.type
_entity.pdbx_description
1 polymer ?
#
loop_
_entity_poly.entity_id
_entity_poly.type
_entity_poly.pdbx_seq_one_letter_code
_entity_poly.pdbx_strand_id
1 'polypeptide(L)'
;STAILILSYLKFLRFFLTSGRLFGRPLRTSALTAVDLTHERRTWKLFPAIAGLLNSRLVDGRFHFQVLATPFRMYAEGMICPIFEEFASSRQLMACDIEDAAARRRIMATGAFGELFVREWHDAGAVSTFNRDLDALHIERCPVAEWCGETFGAVYRRLRAYQAGGAAAARSPAEAEALASFPDPIGHEGALLLHLARRYDRDLRWWFTVANDRPEVLEQLLFHPHLLPGFNDSGAHLINLAFFDGNLLTLQVAQRRSLERVAHAVQRLTREPAEFFGVDAGRLDAGAQADIVLVDPEALRCYDTDANRRMVYRDIFEHEQLVNRSDGVVTAVFIAGEQVWDGREFARALGTRRLGRPLTAGTAATRRAAA
;
A
#
# COMPACT_ATOMS: atom_id res chain seq x y z
N SER A 1 21.55 3.27 -5.85
CA SER A 1 22.18 4.26 -6.75
C SER A 1 21.25 4.49 -7.95
N THR A 2 21.16 5.73 -8.41
CA THR A 2 20.33 6.18 -9.54
C THR A 2 20.53 5.33 -10.80
N ALA A 3 21.73 4.78 -11.01
CA ALA A 3 22.05 3.92 -12.16
C ALA A 3 21.30 2.58 -12.13
N ILE A 4 21.14 1.95 -10.99
CA ILE A 4 20.42 0.67 -10.86
C ILE A 4 18.91 0.90 -11.01
N LEU A 5 18.41 2.03 -10.50
CA LEU A 5 17.02 2.46 -10.72
C LEU A 5 16.77 2.65 -12.23
N ILE A 6 17.65 3.36 -12.95
CA ILE A 6 17.58 3.54 -14.40
C ILE A 6 17.62 2.19 -15.13
N LEU A 7 18.52 1.27 -14.74
CA LEU A 7 18.58 -0.09 -15.30
C LEU A 7 17.30 -0.90 -15.04
N SER A 8 16.68 -0.73 -13.87
CA SER A 8 15.37 -1.34 -13.60
C SER A 8 14.28 -0.72 -14.48
N TYR A 9 14.34 0.59 -14.75
CA TYR A 9 13.42 1.26 -15.68
C TYR A 9 13.68 0.91 -17.16
N LEU A 10 14.89 0.50 -17.54
CA LEU A 10 15.15 -0.05 -18.87
C LEU A 10 14.35 -1.33 -19.14
N LYS A 11 13.92 -2.05 -18.11
CA LYS A 11 12.96 -3.16 -18.27
C LYS A 11 11.62 -2.68 -18.83
N PHE A 12 11.25 -1.43 -18.62
CA PHE A 12 10.05 -0.83 -19.21
C PHE A 12 10.17 -0.64 -20.73
N LEU A 13 11.37 -0.69 -21.33
CA LEU A 13 11.52 -0.75 -22.78
C LEU A 13 10.78 -1.93 -23.41
N ARG A 14 10.56 -3.02 -22.67
CA ARG A 14 9.72 -4.13 -23.12
C ARG A 14 8.29 -3.69 -23.42
N PHE A 15 7.78 -2.69 -22.72
CA PHE A 15 6.44 -2.15 -22.96
C PHE A 15 6.32 -1.39 -24.29
N PHE A 16 7.41 -0.88 -24.87
CA PHE A 16 7.40 -0.37 -26.23
C PHE A 16 7.02 -1.45 -27.24
N LEU A 17 7.47 -2.67 -27.00
CA LEU A 17 7.21 -3.80 -27.87
C LEU A 17 5.78 -4.33 -27.72
N THR A 18 5.23 -4.31 -26.49
CA THR A 18 3.92 -4.90 -26.18
C THR A 18 2.78 -3.88 -26.21
N SER A 19 3.01 -2.63 -25.80
CA SER A 19 2.00 -1.58 -25.75
C SER A 19 1.91 -0.76 -27.03
N GLY A 20 2.99 -0.70 -27.85
CA GLY A 20 3.04 0.06 -29.09
C GLY A 20 2.57 -0.71 -30.31
N ARG A 21 2.22 0.01 -31.39
CA ARG A 21 1.82 -0.59 -32.67
C ARG A 21 2.94 -1.17 -33.51
N LEU A 22 4.21 -1.00 -33.11
CA LEU A 22 5.37 -1.37 -33.93
C LEU A 22 5.37 -2.85 -34.34
N PHE A 23 4.78 -3.73 -33.54
CA PHE A 23 4.79 -5.20 -33.75
C PHE A 23 3.37 -5.81 -33.81
N GLY A 24 2.35 -5.03 -34.11
CA GLY A 24 0.98 -5.51 -34.25
C GLY A 24 -0.04 -4.73 -33.47
N ARG A 25 -1.03 -5.41 -32.89
CA ARG A 25 -2.06 -4.77 -32.05
C ARG A 25 -1.49 -4.41 -30.68
N PRO A 26 -1.52 -3.12 -30.26
CA PRO A 26 -1.03 -2.75 -28.95
C PRO A 26 -1.88 -3.40 -27.85
N LEU A 27 -1.23 -4.03 -26.88
CA LEU A 27 -1.86 -4.50 -25.66
C LEU A 27 -2.18 -3.31 -24.75
N ARG A 28 -3.34 -3.33 -24.13
CA ARG A 28 -3.66 -2.41 -23.05
C ARG A 28 -2.89 -2.84 -21.82
N THR A 29 -1.95 -2.03 -21.38
CA THR A 29 -1.05 -2.37 -20.30
C THR A 29 -1.27 -1.41 -19.13
N SER A 30 -1.61 -1.96 -17.96
CA SER A 30 -1.67 -1.25 -16.71
C SER A 30 -0.57 -1.78 -15.80
N ALA A 31 0.40 -0.93 -15.45
CA ALA A 31 1.54 -1.32 -14.62
C ALA A 31 1.39 -0.82 -13.18
N LEU A 32 1.86 -1.57 -12.22
CA LEU A 32 2.09 -1.17 -10.84
C LEU A 32 3.34 -0.30 -10.80
N THR A 33 3.51 0.60 -9.93
CA THR A 33 2.62 1.61 -9.37
C THR A 33 3.38 2.91 -9.44
N ALA A 34 2.70 4.00 -9.80
CA ALA A 34 3.27 5.34 -9.75
C ALA A 34 3.17 5.87 -8.32
N VAL A 35 4.31 6.12 -7.70
CA VAL A 35 4.43 6.55 -6.31
C VAL A 35 5.50 7.62 -6.15
N ASP A 36 5.36 8.41 -5.09
CA ASP A 36 6.37 9.36 -4.61
C ASP A 36 7.15 8.74 -3.44
N LEU A 37 8.25 8.06 -3.76
CA LEU A 37 9.06 7.36 -2.74
C LEU A 37 9.64 8.32 -1.70
N THR A 38 9.58 7.95 -0.42
CA THR A 38 10.08 8.80 0.68
C THR A 38 11.59 9.02 0.63
N HIS A 39 12.35 8.04 0.14
CA HIS A 39 13.82 8.09 0.07
C HIS A 39 14.37 8.54 -1.30
N GLU A 40 13.50 8.60 -2.36
CA GLU A 40 13.90 8.99 -3.73
C GLU A 40 12.87 9.98 -4.32
N ARG A 41 12.92 11.21 -3.83
CA ARG A 41 11.94 12.28 -4.05
C ARG A 41 11.76 12.76 -5.50
N ARG A 42 12.55 12.28 -6.44
CA ARG A 42 12.49 12.70 -7.86
C ARG A 42 11.84 11.64 -8.76
N THR A 43 11.78 10.40 -8.30
CA THR A 43 11.35 9.24 -9.07
C THR A 43 9.92 9.39 -9.59
N TRP A 44 9.02 10.02 -8.83
CA TRP A 44 7.63 10.20 -9.23
C TRP A 44 7.46 10.88 -10.60
N LYS A 45 8.40 11.74 -11.01
CA LYS A 45 8.37 12.44 -12.31
C LYS A 45 8.60 11.50 -13.50
N LEU A 46 9.22 10.35 -13.28
CA LEU A 46 9.51 9.38 -14.33
C LEU A 46 8.24 8.65 -14.79
N PHE A 47 7.28 8.39 -13.91
CA PHE A 47 6.07 7.65 -14.26
C PHE A 47 5.21 8.38 -15.30
N PRO A 48 4.86 9.66 -15.13
CA PRO A 48 4.16 10.42 -16.16
C PRO A 48 4.96 10.54 -17.46
N ALA A 49 6.27 10.74 -17.38
CA ALA A 49 7.13 10.88 -18.54
C ALA A 49 7.19 9.57 -19.37
N ILE A 50 7.38 8.43 -18.72
CA ILE A 50 7.37 7.10 -19.35
C ILE A 50 6.00 6.83 -19.99
N ALA A 51 4.91 7.03 -19.23
CA ALA A 51 3.58 6.79 -19.75
C ALA A 51 3.24 7.73 -20.91
N GLY A 52 3.64 9.00 -20.84
CA GLY A 52 3.49 9.97 -21.93
C GLY A 52 4.26 9.56 -23.18
N LEU A 53 5.50 9.08 -23.05
CA LEU A 53 6.29 8.59 -24.15
C LEU A 53 5.66 7.34 -24.81
N LEU A 54 5.23 6.37 -23.99
CA LEU A 54 4.59 5.14 -24.48
C LEU A 54 3.26 5.43 -25.21
N ASN A 55 2.50 6.43 -24.73
CA ASN A 55 1.24 6.85 -25.35
C ASN A 55 1.42 7.94 -26.43
N SER A 56 2.65 8.32 -26.75
CA SER A 56 2.92 9.33 -27.77
C SER A 56 2.54 8.83 -29.17
N ARG A 57 2.39 9.76 -30.11
CA ARG A 57 2.12 9.43 -31.52
C ARG A 57 3.21 8.57 -32.18
N LEU A 58 4.43 8.59 -31.65
CA LEU A 58 5.56 7.79 -32.16
C LEU A 58 5.39 6.31 -31.80
N VAL A 59 4.97 6.00 -30.59
CA VAL A 59 4.81 4.62 -30.08
C VAL A 59 3.37 4.15 -30.28
N ASP A 60 2.41 5.06 -30.22
CA ASP A 60 0.96 4.82 -30.31
C ASP A 60 0.51 3.67 -29.40
N GLY A 61 1.00 3.70 -28.16
CA GLY A 61 0.76 2.70 -27.15
C GLY A 61 -0.54 2.92 -26.39
N ARG A 62 -0.88 1.93 -25.56
CA ARG A 62 -1.99 1.98 -24.59
C ARG A 62 -1.47 1.56 -23.23
N PHE A 63 -0.91 2.51 -22.50
CA PHE A 63 -0.19 2.25 -21.28
C PHE A 63 -0.58 3.23 -20.17
N HIS A 64 -0.83 2.72 -18.96
CA HIS A 64 -1.00 3.51 -17.74
C HIS A 64 -0.22 2.90 -16.59
N PHE A 65 0.29 3.74 -15.68
CA PHE A 65 0.61 3.31 -14.33
C PHE A 65 -0.61 3.50 -13.44
N GLN A 66 -0.77 2.61 -12.47
CA GLN A 66 -1.75 2.74 -11.39
C GLN A 66 -1.19 3.65 -10.29
N VAL A 67 -2.07 4.40 -9.62
CA VAL A 67 -1.72 5.30 -8.52
C VAL A 67 -2.46 4.89 -7.26
N LEU A 68 -1.73 4.79 -6.15
CA LEU A 68 -2.32 4.62 -4.83
C LEU A 68 -2.80 5.98 -4.30
N ALA A 69 -4.04 6.07 -3.85
CA ALA A 69 -4.68 7.33 -3.46
C ALA A 69 -4.39 7.78 -2.01
N THR A 70 -3.44 7.15 -1.33
CA THR A 70 -3.12 7.41 0.09
C THR A 70 -1.61 7.33 0.31
N PRO A 71 -1.09 7.83 1.43
CA PRO A 71 0.25 7.47 1.86
C PRO A 71 0.42 5.96 1.91
N PHE A 72 1.49 5.46 1.31
CA PHE A 72 1.79 4.03 1.28
C PHE A 72 2.40 3.63 2.63
N ARG A 73 1.54 3.38 3.61
CA ARG A 73 1.94 2.84 4.90
C ARG A 73 1.99 1.33 4.86
N MET A 74 3.09 0.78 5.38
CA MET A 74 3.29 -0.65 5.55
C MET A 74 3.40 -0.95 7.04
N TYR A 75 2.66 -1.98 7.48
CA TYR A 75 2.65 -2.44 8.86
C TYR A 75 3.46 -3.72 8.98
N ALA A 76 4.07 -3.93 10.12
CA ALA A 76 4.86 -5.12 10.44
C ALA A 76 4.53 -5.65 11.82
N GLU A 77 4.58 -6.97 11.99
CA GLU A 77 4.58 -7.64 13.28
C GLU A 77 5.94 -8.33 13.45
N GLY A 78 6.80 -7.79 14.34
CA GLY A 78 8.19 -8.19 14.42
C GLY A 78 8.91 -8.05 13.09
N MET A 79 9.34 -9.19 12.52
CA MET A 79 9.95 -9.27 11.19
C MET A 79 8.97 -9.71 10.10
N ILE A 80 7.67 -9.86 10.39
CA ILE A 80 6.67 -10.24 9.38
C ILE A 80 6.26 -8.99 8.61
N CYS A 81 6.99 -8.74 7.52
CA CYS A 81 6.74 -7.61 6.63
C CYS A 81 7.36 -7.88 5.25
N PRO A 82 6.66 -7.61 4.15
CA PRO A 82 7.15 -7.87 2.78
C PRO A 82 8.49 -7.26 2.45
N ILE A 83 8.85 -6.12 3.08
CA ILE A 83 10.16 -5.49 2.85
C ILE A 83 11.34 -6.39 3.20
N PHE A 84 11.17 -7.31 4.12
CA PHE A 84 12.24 -8.23 4.51
C PHE A 84 12.48 -9.34 3.46
N GLU A 85 11.63 -9.47 2.45
CA GLU A 85 11.93 -10.29 1.27
C GLU A 85 13.11 -9.73 0.44
N GLU A 86 13.37 -8.43 0.57
CA GLU A 86 14.53 -7.77 -0.05
C GLU A 86 15.86 -8.19 0.60
N PHE A 87 15.81 -8.70 1.85
CA PHE A 87 16.96 -9.15 2.62
C PHE A 87 17.22 -10.65 2.43
N ALA A 88 18.42 -11.01 1.99
CA ALA A 88 18.78 -12.43 1.82
C ALA A 88 18.74 -13.22 3.13
N SER A 89 19.12 -12.57 4.26
CA SER A 89 19.01 -13.13 5.61
C SER A 89 17.59 -13.55 5.96
N SER A 90 16.60 -12.74 5.57
CA SER A 90 15.23 -12.90 6.02
C SER A 90 14.40 -13.86 5.16
N ARG A 91 14.92 -14.37 4.05
CA ARG A 91 14.18 -15.28 3.16
C ARG A 91 13.63 -16.52 3.86
N GLN A 92 14.42 -17.15 4.72
CA GLN A 92 13.96 -18.32 5.48
C GLN A 92 12.90 -17.93 6.52
N LEU A 93 13.03 -16.74 7.10
CA LEU A 93 12.07 -16.20 8.05
C LEU A 93 10.72 -15.94 7.38
N MET A 94 10.73 -15.34 6.20
CA MET A 94 9.52 -15.05 5.42
C MET A 94 8.84 -16.31 4.88
N ALA A 95 9.57 -17.43 4.78
CA ALA A 95 9.02 -18.71 4.36
C ALA A 95 8.38 -19.50 5.53
N CYS A 96 8.52 -19.04 6.78
CA CYS A 96 7.86 -19.67 7.93
C CYS A 96 6.36 -19.40 7.91
N ASP A 97 5.60 -20.36 8.43
CA ASP A 97 4.21 -20.10 8.76
C ASP A 97 4.11 -18.93 9.74
N ILE A 98 3.14 -18.05 9.51
CA ILE A 98 2.94 -16.83 10.31
C ILE A 98 2.65 -17.16 11.79
N GLU A 99 2.06 -18.33 12.07
CA GLU A 99 1.77 -18.78 13.42
C GLU A 99 2.95 -19.55 14.07
N ASP A 100 3.98 -19.94 13.29
CA ASP A 100 5.16 -20.67 13.85
C ASP A 100 6.20 -19.71 14.45
N ALA A 101 5.86 -19.13 15.60
CA ALA A 101 6.77 -18.28 16.36
C ALA A 101 8.06 -19.02 16.80
N ALA A 102 7.98 -20.34 16.98
CA ALA A 102 9.14 -21.14 17.40
C ALA A 102 10.16 -21.27 16.27
N ALA A 103 9.71 -21.50 15.03
CA ALA A 103 10.59 -21.50 13.86
C ALA A 103 11.27 -20.15 13.67
N ARG A 104 10.50 -19.04 13.73
CA ARG A 104 11.07 -17.69 13.61
C ARG A 104 12.14 -17.41 14.67
N ARG A 105 11.88 -17.75 15.93
CA ARG A 105 12.86 -17.57 17.01
C ARG A 105 14.14 -18.37 16.76
N ARG A 106 14.03 -19.64 16.33
CA ARG A 106 15.20 -20.47 16.00
C ARG A 106 16.07 -19.84 14.92
N ILE A 107 15.45 -19.36 13.84
CA ILE A 107 16.18 -18.72 12.73
C ILE A 107 16.87 -17.44 13.22
N MET A 108 16.14 -16.56 13.86
CA MET A 108 16.66 -15.27 14.34
C MET A 108 17.74 -15.44 15.43
N ALA A 109 17.73 -16.53 16.20
CA ALA A 109 18.72 -16.78 17.24
C ALA A 109 20.11 -17.15 16.69
N THR A 110 20.22 -17.54 15.42
CA THR A 110 21.53 -17.91 14.85
C THR A 110 22.43 -16.68 14.68
N GLY A 111 23.72 -16.84 15.01
CA GLY A 111 24.72 -15.76 14.82
C GLY A 111 24.80 -15.36 13.34
N ALA A 112 24.80 -16.32 12.43
CA ALA A 112 24.84 -16.11 11.00
C ALA A 112 23.69 -15.23 10.47
N PHE A 113 22.47 -15.43 10.98
CA PHE A 113 21.33 -14.57 10.66
C PHE A 113 21.59 -13.13 11.12
N GLY A 114 21.99 -12.95 12.37
CA GLY A 114 22.21 -11.63 12.96
C GLY A 114 23.30 -10.84 12.22
N GLU A 115 24.44 -11.47 11.94
CA GLU A 115 25.57 -10.84 11.22
C GLU A 115 25.17 -10.46 9.79
N LEU A 116 24.46 -11.35 9.10
CA LEU A 116 24.01 -11.06 7.72
C LEU A 116 22.97 -9.96 7.69
N PHE A 117 21.95 -10.01 8.56
CA PHE A 117 20.90 -9.01 8.65
C PHE A 117 21.47 -7.60 8.89
N VAL A 118 22.40 -7.49 9.85
CA VAL A 118 23.03 -6.23 10.19
C VAL A 118 23.86 -5.68 9.04
N ARG A 119 24.62 -6.53 8.36
CA ARG A 119 25.40 -6.12 7.18
C ARG A 119 24.48 -5.62 6.07
N GLU A 120 23.37 -6.32 5.80
CA GLU A 120 22.36 -5.91 4.81
C GLU A 120 21.65 -4.61 5.22
N TRP A 121 21.41 -4.40 6.52
CA TRP A 121 20.84 -3.16 7.03
C TRP A 121 21.73 -1.94 6.68
N HIS A 122 23.03 -2.08 6.72
CA HIS A 122 23.99 -1.00 6.44
C HIS A 122 24.46 -0.93 4.99
N ASP A 123 24.04 -1.86 4.14
CA ASP A 123 24.42 -1.84 2.72
C ASP A 123 23.73 -0.69 1.97
N ALA A 124 24.46 0.43 1.84
CA ALA A 124 24.03 1.61 1.11
C ALA A 124 23.89 1.36 -0.42
N GLY A 125 24.42 0.25 -0.92
CA GLY A 125 24.33 -0.15 -2.34
C GLY A 125 23.08 -0.97 -2.67
N ALA A 126 22.42 -1.53 -1.67
CA ALA A 126 21.20 -2.29 -1.87
C ALA A 126 20.06 -1.37 -2.35
N VAL A 127 19.46 -1.73 -3.48
CA VAL A 127 18.20 -1.09 -3.92
C VAL A 127 17.11 -1.61 -3.01
N SER A 128 16.56 -0.74 -2.20
CA SER A 128 15.48 -1.07 -1.27
C SER A 128 14.40 -0.01 -1.35
N THR A 129 13.15 -0.43 -1.28
CA THR A 129 12.00 0.46 -1.07
C THR A 129 11.90 0.89 0.39
N PHE A 130 12.68 0.29 1.26
CA PHE A 130 12.70 0.53 2.68
C PHE A 130 13.67 1.65 3.08
N ASN A 131 13.13 2.71 3.66
CA ASN A 131 13.93 3.71 4.35
C ASN A 131 14.32 3.17 5.73
N ARG A 132 15.62 2.90 5.93
CA ARG A 132 16.18 2.32 7.15
C ARG A 132 16.43 3.36 8.26
N ASP A 133 15.92 4.56 8.11
CA ASP A 133 15.94 5.60 9.13
C ASP A 133 15.02 5.21 10.29
N LEU A 134 15.61 4.96 11.46
CA LEU A 134 14.86 4.59 12.67
C LEU A 134 13.84 5.66 13.12
N ASP A 135 14.06 6.92 12.76
CA ASP A 135 13.12 7.99 13.08
C ASP A 135 11.86 7.96 12.17
N ALA A 136 11.92 7.24 11.06
CA ALA A 136 10.77 7.00 10.18
C ALA A 136 9.98 5.72 10.53
N LEU A 137 10.44 4.92 11.48
CA LEU A 137 9.80 3.67 11.91
C LEU A 137 9.05 3.90 13.22
N HIS A 138 7.73 3.73 13.21
CA HIS A 138 6.84 4.05 14.32
C HIS A 138 6.34 2.79 15.02
N ILE A 139 6.47 2.73 16.34
CA ILE A 139 5.96 1.63 17.17
C ILE A 139 4.48 1.86 17.46
N GLU A 140 3.62 1.01 16.95
CA GLU A 140 2.16 1.06 17.21
C GLU A 140 1.79 0.32 18.50
N ARG A 141 2.38 -0.86 18.70
CA ARG A 141 2.14 -1.71 19.87
C ARG A 141 3.44 -2.41 20.29
N CYS A 142 3.70 -2.44 21.58
CA CYS A 142 4.83 -3.13 22.17
C CYS A 142 4.48 -3.49 23.63
N PRO A 143 5.02 -4.60 24.21
CA PRO A 143 4.89 -4.90 25.63
C PRO A 143 5.43 -3.81 26.57
N VAL A 144 6.37 -2.97 26.10
CA VAL A 144 6.83 -1.79 26.82
C VAL A 144 5.93 -0.61 26.45
N ALA A 145 5.00 -0.28 27.33
CA ALA A 145 3.95 0.72 27.08
C ALA A 145 4.51 2.10 26.69
N GLU A 146 5.64 2.48 27.28
CA GLU A 146 6.31 3.77 27.05
C GLU A 146 6.82 3.92 25.62
N TRP A 147 6.96 2.82 24.88
CA TRP A 147 7.42 2.83 23.49
C TRP A 147 6.29 2.94 22.47
N CYS A 148 5.05 2.69 22.90
CA CYS A 148 3.89 2.82 22.00
C CYS A 148 3.70 4.29 21.59
N GLY A 149 3.62 4.54 20.27
CA GLY A 149 3.55 5.87 19.68
C GLY A 149 4.92 6.55 19.46
N GLU A 150 6.01 5.95 19.92
CA GLU A 150 7.38 6.44 19.70
C GLU A 150 7.95 5.92 18.38
N THR A 151 9.10 6.48 17.96
CA THR A 151 9.91 5.93 16.88
C THR A 151 10.99 4.99 17.41
N PHE A 152 11.44 4.06 16.58
CA PHE A 152 12.62 3.24 16.94
C PHE A 152 13.85 4.13 17.21
N GLY A 153 13.98 5.27 16.51
CA GLY A 153 15.05 6.23 16.75
C GLY A 153 15.01 6.84 18.15
N ALA A 154 13.81 7.16 18.65
CA ALA A 154 13.65 7.64 20.02
C ALA A 154 14.04 6.57 21.04
N VAL A 155 13.64 5.33 20.84
CA VAL A 155 14.04 4.19 21.68
C VAL A 155 15.54 3.96 21.61
N TYR A 156 16.16 4.03 20.43
CA TYR A 156 17.59 3.88 20.24
C TYR A 156 18.39 4.94 21.00
N ARG A 157 18.00 6.21 20.90
CA ARG A 157 18.62 7.31 21.64
C ARG A 157 18.54 7.10 23.17
N ARG A 158 17.38 6.60 23.63
CA ARG A 158 17.18 6.29 25.07
C ARG A 158 18.03 5.11 25.52
N LEU A 159 18.13 4.06 24.70
CA LEU A 159 19.04 2.94 24.95
C LEU A 159 20.50 3.41 25.08
N ARG A 160 20.96 4.26 24.17
CA ARG A 160 22.31 4.83 24.23
C ARG A 160 22.52 5.67 25.50
N ALA A 161 21.53 6.47 25.90
CA ALA A 161 21.58 7.22 27.15
C ALA A 161 21.60 6.29 28.38
N TYR A 162 20.82 5.22 28.36
CA TYR A 162 20.81 4.21 29.41
C TYR A 162 22.18 3.53 29.57
N GLN A 163 22.78 3.10 28.47
CA GLN A 163 24.11 2.46 28.48
C GLN A 163 25.24 3.42 28.93
N ALA A 164 25.09 4.72 28.70
CA ALA A 164 26.06 5.72 29.13
C ALA A 164 25.86 6.20 30.57
N GLY A 165 24.62 6.32 31.05
CA GLY A 165 24.27 6.98 32.32
C GLY A 165 23.45 6.15 33.28
N GLY A 166 23.10 4.90 32.93
CA GLY A 166 22.36 3.97 33.81
C GLY A 166 20.84 4.23 33.86
N ALA A 167 20.21 3.69 34.91
CA ALA A 167 18.76 3.59 35.01
C ALA A 167 17.99 4.92 35.02
N ALA A 168 18.64 6.05 35.30
CA ALA A 168 18.03 7.38 35.27
C ALA A 168 17.52 7.79 33.87
N ALA A 169 17.97 7.14 32.80
CA ALA A 169 17.51 7.40 31.43
C ALA A 169 16.18 6.70 31.12
N ALA A 170 15.76 5.71 31.90
CA ALA A 170 14.48 5.01 31.73
C ALA A 170 13.32 5.78 32.39
N ARG A 171 12.16 5.74 31.78
CA ARG A 171 10.92 6.40 32.24
C ARG A 171 10.15 5.57 33.26
N SER A 172 10.39 4.25 33.30
CA SER A 172 9.74 3.32 34.22
C SER A 172 10.66 2.13 34.55
N PRO A 173 10.35 1.36 35.60
CA PRO A 173 11.07 0.11 35.88
C PRO A 173 10.95 -0.91 34.75
N ALA A 174 9.78 -1.01 34.07
CA ALA A 174 9.57 -1.89 32.93
C ALA A 174 10.45 -1.49 31.74
N GLU A 175 10.54 -0.21 31.43
CA GLU A 175 11.44 0.30 30.40
C GLU A 175 12.92 0.04 30.78
N ALA A 176 13.30 0.24 32.05
CA ALA A 176 14.67 -0.03 32.50
C ALA A 176 15.04 -1.53 32.32
N GLU A 177 14.13 -2.44 32.68
CA GLU A 177 14.34 -3.87 32.45
C GLU A 177 14.49 -4.19 30.96
N ALA A 178 13.63 -3.61 30.12
CA ALA A 178 13.71 -3.79 28.69
C ALA A 178 15.03 -3.27 28.10
N LEU A 179 15.47 -2.08 28.50
CA LEU A 179 16.74 -1.48 28.09
C LEU A 179 17.95 -2.28 28.55
N ALA A 180 17.90 -2.82 29.77
CA ALA A 180 18.96 -3.68 30.32
C ALA A 180 19.12 -5.00 29.57
N SER A 181 18.11 -5.45 28.84
CA SER A 181 18.14 -6.69 28.06
C SER A 181 18.99 -6.61 26.78
N PHE A 182 19.31 -5.42 26.32
CA PHE A 182 20.11 -5.23 25.11
C PHE A 182 21.59 -5.52 25.34
N PRO A 183 22.33 -5.96 24.30
CA PRO A 183 23.79 -6.02 24.37
C PRO A 183 24.39 -4.64 24.71
N ASP A 184 25.40 -4.62 25.56
CA ASP A 184 26.11 -3.39 25.95
C ASP A 184 27.59 -3.49 25.55
N PRO A 185 28.08 -2.57 24.69
CA PRO A 185 27.30 -1.56 23.96
C PRO A 185 26.48 -2.15 22.83
N ILE A 186 25.34 -1.49 22.49
CA ILE A 186 24.64 -1.81 21.26
C ILE A 186 25.48 -1.29 20.08
N GLY A 187 25.84 -2.20 19.17
CA GLY A 187 26.80 -1.89 18.09
C GLY A 187 26.25 -0.94 17.02
N HIS A 188 24.94 -1.04 16.68
CA HIS A 188 24.35 -0.29 15.58
C HIS A 188 22.82 -0.38 15.56
N GLU A 189 22.19 0.45 14.73
CA GLU A 189 20.74 0.61 14.60
C GLU A 189 19.99 -0.68 14.21
N GLY A 190 20.49 -1.43 13.22
CA GLY A 190 19.89 -2.69 12.81
C GLY A 190 19.83 -3.73 13.92
N ALA A 191 20.78 -3.69 14.88
CA ALA A 191 20.76 -4.56 16.05
C ALA A 191 19.61 -4.25 17.01
N LEU A 192 19.15 -2.99 17.09
CA LEU A 192 17.98 -2.62 17.88
C LEU A 192 16.73 -3.36 17.37
N LEU A 193 16.41 -3.19 16.09
CA LEU A 193 15.23 -3.84 15.49
C LEU A 193 15.28 -5.36 15.65
N LEU A 194 16.44 -5.96 15.36
CA LEU A 194 16.64 -7.39 15.50
C LEU A 194 16.42 -7.89 16.93
N HIS A 195 16.96 -7.17 17.93
CA HIS A 195 16.77 -7.52 19.34
C HIS A 195 15.30 -7.45 19.73
N LEU A 196 14.60 -6.38 19.36
CA LEU A 196 13.18 -6.20 19.66
C LEU A 196 12.32 -7.27 18.97
N ALA A 197 12.60 -7.59 17.72
CA ALA A 197 11.90 -8.64 17.00
C ALA A 197 12.13 -10.03 17.62
N ARG A 198 13.34 -10.34 18.07
CA ARG A 198 13.66 -11.58 18.81
C ARG A 198 12.90 -11.68 20.12
N ARG A 199 12.79 -10.58 20.85
CA ARG A 199 12.18 -10.53 22.17
C ARG A 199 10.66 -10.57 22.13
N TYR A 200 10.06 -9.81 21.22
CA TYR A 200 8.62 -9.55 21.22
C TYR A 200 7.87 -10.18 20.04
N ASP A 201 8.57 -10.62 18.98
CA ASP A 201 7.97 -11.22 17.79
C ASP A 201 6.74 -10.41 17.33
N ARG A 202 5.56 -11.02 17.17
CA ARG A 202 4.31 -10.38 16.74
C ARG A 202 3.71 -9.40 17.74
N ASP A 203 4.12 -9.42 18.99
CA ASP A 203 3.70 -8.41 19.98
C ASP A 203 4.33 -7.03 19.71
N LEU A 204 5.41 -6.97 18.93
CA LEU A 204 5.97 -5.74 18.40
C LEU A 204 5.29 -5.40 17.07
N ARG A 205 4.28 -4.53 17.10
CA ARG A 205 3.64 -4.00 15.88
C ARG A 205 4.15 -2.59 15.60
N TRP A 206 4.58 -2.37 14.36
CA TRP A 206 5.15 -1.11 13.91
C TRP A 206 4.80 -0.81 12.46
N TRP A 207 5.01 0.42 12.03
CA TRP A 207 4.72 0.85 10.67
C TRP A 207 5.69 1.92 10.20
N PHE A 208 5.72 2.10 8.88
CA PHE A 208 6.47 3.16 8.23
C PHE A 208 5.80 3.56 6.91
N THR A 209 6.13 4.76 6.41
CA THR A 209 5.63 5.23 5.12
C THR A 209 6.67 4.99 4.04
N VAL A 210 6.31 4.21 3.03
CA VAL A 210 7.15 3.90 1.87
C VAL A 210 7.11 5.03 0.85
N ALA A 211 5.91 5.59 0.62
CA ALA A 211 5.68 6.55 -0.45
C ALA A 211 4.44 7.43 -0.18
N ASN A 212 4.26 8.45 -1.02
CA ASN A 212 3.05 9.30 -1.09
C ASN A 212 2.79 10.12 0.18
N ASP A 213 3.81 10.51 0.90
CA ASP A 213 3.70 11.36 2.10
C ASP A 213 3.58 12.87 1.76
N ARG A 214 3.66 13.26 0.47
CA ARG A 214 3.46 14.63 0.00
C ARG A 214 2.12 14.77 -0.73
N PRO A 215 1.09 15.36 -0.07
CA PRO A 215 -0.27 15.44 -0.64
C PRO A 215 -0.33 16.15 -1.99
N GLU A 216 0.49 17.18 -2.21
CA GLU A 216 0.54 17.95 -3.45
C GLU A 216 1.10 17.14 -4.62
N VAL A 217 2.04 16.23 -4.37
CA VAL A 217 2.57 15.32 -5.39
C VAL A 217 1.58 14.19 -5.66
N LEU A 218 0.98 13.64 -4.61
CA LEU A 218 -0.04 12.63 -4.72
C LEU A 218 -1.23 13.12 -5.57
N GLU A 219 -1.72 14.34 -5.35
CA GLU A 219 -2.78 14.93 -6.17
C GLU A 219 -2.38 15.05 -7.64
N GLN A 220 -1.12 15.45 -7.92
CA GLN A 220 -0.62 15.51 -9.30
C GLN A 220 -0.61 14.13 -9.97
N LEU A 221 -0.21 13.08 -9.25
CA LEU A 221 -0.24 11.71 -9.76
C LEU A 221 -1.67 11.22 -10.01
N LEU A 222 -2.58 11.41 -9.05
CA LEU A 222 -3.97 10.97 -9.14
C LEU A 222 -4.71 11.57 -10.34
N PHE A 223 -4.42 12.83 -10.68
CA PHE A 223 -5.11 13.55 -11.74
C PHE A 223 -4.29 13.69 -13.04
N HIS A 224 -3.18 12.96 -13.14
CA HIS A 224 -2.37 12.98 -14.37
C HIS A 224 -3.04 12.18 -15.50
N PRO A 225 -3.15 12.69 -16.73
CA PRO A 225 -3.92 12.04 -17.82
C PRO A 225 -3.37 10.68 -18.27
N HIS A 226 -2.11 10.37 -18.01
CA HIS A 226 -1.47 9.10 -18.36
C HIS A 226 -1.34 8.11 -17.20
N LEU A 227 -1.94 8.43 -16.07
CA LEU A 227 -1.97 7.53 -14.90
C LEU A 227 -3.43 7.20 -14.57
N LEU A 228 -3.69 6.12 -13.84
CA LEU A 228 -5.03 5.77 -13.36
C LEU A 228 -5.02 5.55 -11.85
N PRO A 229 -5.94 6.14 -11.06
CA PRO A 229 -6.15 5.71 -9.68
C PRO A 229 -6.58 4.24 -9.66
N GLY A 230 -6.14 3.46 -8.67
CA GLY A 230 -6.63 2.09 -8.56
C GLY A 230 -5.66 1.06 -8.02
N PHE A 231 -4.45 1.43 -7.63
CA PHE A 231 -3.56 0.51 -6.94
C PHE A 231 -4.09 0.21 -5.53
N ASN A 232 -4.11 -1.05 -5.13
CA ASN A 232 -4.60 -1.47 -3.81
C ASN A 232 -3.64 -2.43 -3.09
N ASP A 233 -3.30 -3.59 -3.68
CA ASP A 233 -2.39 -4.62 -3.14
C ASP A 233 -2.76 -5.23 -1.76
N SER A 234 -3.84 -4.76 -1.12
CA SER A 234 -4.21 -5.16 0.24
C SER A 234 -4.70 -6.61 0.34
N GLY A 235 -5.12 -7.21 -0.77
CA GLY A 235 -5.57 -8.60 -0.79
C GLY A 235 -4.44 -9.62 -0.69
N ALA A 236 -3.21 -9.25 -1.07
CA ALA A 236 -2.02 -10.13 -1.02
C ALA A 236 -1.28 -10.05 0.33
N HIS A 237 -1.39 -8.92 1.04
CA HIS A 237 -0.66 -8.63 2.28
C HIS A 237 -1.61 -8.41 3.44
N LEU A 238 -2.24 -9.49 3.92
CA LEU A 238 -3.39 -9.46 4.83
C LEU A 238 -3.22 -8.56 6.05
N ILE A 239 -2.07 -8.63 6.74
CA ILE A 239 -1.83 -7.89 7.97
C ILE A 239 -0.97 -6.63 7.79
N ASN A 240 -0.42 -6.43 6.60
CA ASN A 240 0.59 -5.40 6.35
C ASN A 240 0.06 -4.18 5.61
N LEU A 241 -1.00 -4.34 4.78
CA LEU A 241 -1.54 -3.28 3.92
C LEU A 241 -3.05 -3.17 4.07
N ALA A 242 -3.57 -1.93 4.08
CA ALA A 242 -4.99 -1.63 4.11
C ALA A 242 -5.30 -0.40 3.25
N PHE A 243 -5.62 -0.62 1.96
CA PHE A 243 -5.91 0.44 0.98
C PHE A 243 -7.27 0.23 0.30
N PHE A 244 -8.22 -0.43 0.99
CA PHE A 244 -9.54 -0.74 0.43
C PHE A 244 -10.39 0.50 0.16
N ASP A 245 -10.11 1.60 0.83
CA ASP A 245 -10.77 2.89 0.73
C ASP A 245 -10.19 3.85 -0.33
N GLY A 246 -9.24 3.39 -1.15
CA GLY A 246 -8.52 4.23 -2.12
C GLY A 246 -9.42 5.04 -3.07
N ASN A 247 -10.56 4.47 -3.48
CA ASN A 247 -11.53 5.19 -4.32
C ASN A 247 -12.19 6.36 -3.55
N LEU A 248 -12.55 6.15 -2.28
CA LEU A 248 -13.11 7.21 -1.44
C LEU A 248 -12.09 8.31 -1.15
N LEU A 249 -10.82 7.93 -0.91
CA LEU A 249 -9.74 8.89 -0.70
C LEU A 249 -9.46 9.71 -1.96
N THR A 250 -9.57 9.14 -3.16
CA THR A 250 -9.50 9.89 -4.42
C THR A 250 -10.61 10.95 -4.50
N LEU A 251 -11.85 10.58 -4.13
CA LEU A 251 -12.97 11.52 -4.07
C LEU A 251 -12.77 12.58 -2.99
N GLN A 252 -12.23 12.22 -1.82
CA GLN A 252 -11.94 13.15 -0.73
C GLN A 252 -10.89 14.19 -1.13
N VAL A 253 -9.80 13.76 -1.80
CA VAL A 253 -8.79 14.69 -2.36
C VAL A 253 -9.44 15.69 -3.32
N ALA A 254 -10.31 15.20 -4.21
CA ALA A 254 -11.05 16.05 -5.16
C ALA A 254 -12.00 17.03 -4.46
N GLN A 255 -12.73 16.56 -3.45
CA GLN A 255 -13.73 17.34 -2.70
C GLN A 255 -13.12 18.55 -1.99
N ARG A 256 -11.86 18.46 -1.56
CA ARG A 256 -11.11 19.60 -0.98
C ARG A 256 -10.87 20.73 -1.96
N ARG A 257 -11.07 20.51 -3.25
CA ARG A 257 -10.84 21.51 -4.32
C ARG A 257 -12.15 22.12 -4.81
N SER A 258 -13.00 21.31 -5.44
CA SER A 258 -14.26 21.79 -6.02
C SER A 258 -15.17 20.62 -6.43
N LEU A 259 -16.46 20.91 -6.67
CA LEU A 259 -17.39 19.93 -7.22
C LEU A 259 -16.99 19.46 -8.63
N GLU A 260 -16.44 20.34 -9.45
CA GLU A 260 -15.91 20.00 -10.78
C GLU A 260 -14.76 18.98 -10.68
N ARG A 261 -13.88 19.15 -9.67
CA ARG A 261 -12.82 18.18 -9.43
C ARG A 261 -13.38 16.83 -8.95
N VAL A 262 -14.46 16.83 -8.16
CA VAL A 262 -15.17 15.58 -7.79
C VAL A 262 -15.74 14.89 -9.03
N ALA A 263 -16.40 15.62 -9.93
CA ALA A 263 -16.90 15.06 -11.19
C ALA A 263 -15.76 14.44 -12.04
N HIS A 264 -14.61 15.10 -12.11
CA HIS A 264 -13.41 14.57 -12.76
C HIS A 264 -12.88 13.31 -12.04
N ALA A 265 -12.84 13.28 -10.71
CA ALA A 265 -12.43 12.10 -9.94
C ALA A 265 -13.37 10.90 -10.20
N VAL A 266 -14.68 11.14 -10.24
CA VAL A 266 -15.66 10.09 -10.60
C VAL A 266 -15.37 9.54 -11.99
N GLN A 267 -15.12 10.42 -12.99
CA GLN A 267 -14.75 9.99 -14.33
C GLN A 267 -13.49 9.12 -14.35
N ARG A 268 -12.47 9.52 -13.59
CA ARG A 268 -11.21 8.77 -13.48
C ARG A 268 -11.35 7.41 -12.79
N LEU A 269 -12.32 7.26 -11.90
CA LEU A 269 -12.58 6.01 -11.19
C LEU A 269 -13.57 5.06 -11.93
N THR A 270 -14.28 5.57 -12.95
CA THR A 270 -15.36 4.83 -13.60
C THR A 270 -15.16 4.75 -15.11
N ARG A 271 -15.41 5.84 -15.83
CA ARG A 271 -15.42 5.89 -17.30
C ARG A 271 -14.05 5.67 -17.92
N GLU A 272 -13.02 6.33 -17.42
CA GLU A 272 -11.67 6.23 -17.99
C GLU A 272 -11.08 4.80 -17.93
N PRO A 273 -11.12 4.08 -16.78
CA PRO A 273 -10.68 2.69 -16.77
C PRO A 273 -11.57 1.78 -17.65
N ALA A 274 -12.88 2.02 -17.70
CA ALA A 274 -13.77 1.25 -18.57
C ALA A 274 -13.41 1.43 -20.06
N GLU A 275 -13.18 2.66 -20.50
CA GLU A 275 -12.73 2.97 -21.87
C GLU A 275 -11.33 2.40 -22.14
N PHE A 276 -10.40 2.53 -21.19
CA PHE A 276 -9.05 2.00 -21.33
C PHE A 276 -9.05 0.48 -21.50
N PHE A 277 -9.81 -0.27 -20.68
CA PHE A 277 -9.90 -1.72 -20.80
C PHE A 277 -10.90 -2.17 -21.88
N GLY A 278 -11.71 -1.27 -22.43
CA GLY A 278 -12.73 -1.55 -23.46
C GLY A 278 -13.87 -2.40 -22.93
N VAL A 279 -14.29 -2.15 -21.70
CA VAL A 279 -15.43 -2.80 -21.06
C VAL A 279 -16.65 -1.88 -21.05
N ASP A 280 -17.86 -2.46 -21.08
CA ASP A 280 -19.12 -1.69 -21.05
C ASP A 280 -19.53 -1.44 -19.60
N ALA A 281 -18.97 -0.38 -19.00
CA ALA A 281 -19.20 0.05 -17.62
C ALA A 281 -18.89 1.54 -17.44
N GLY A 282 -19.07 2.06 -16.22
CA GLY A 282 -18.59 3.37 -15.79
C GLY A 282 -19.38 4.56 -16.29
N ARG A 283 -20.68 4.41 -16.58
CA ARG A 283 -21.59 5.48 -17.05
C ARG A 283 -23.00 5.30 -16.51
N LEU A 284 -23.75 6.38 -16.42
CA LEU A 284 -25.15 6.44 -15.97
C LEU A 284 -26.10 6.89 -17.11
N ASP A 285 -25.91 6.33 -18.31
CA ASP A 285 -26.75 6.63 -19.46
C ASP A 285 -28.01 5.71 -19.47
N ALA A 286 -29.07 6.14 -20.11
CA ALA A 286 -30.23 5.30 -20.35
C ALA A 286 -29.83 4.02 -21.11
N GLY A 287 -30.22 2.87 -20.61
CA GLY A 287 -29.84 1.56 -21.14
C GLY A 287 -28.48 1.03 -20.68
N ALA A 288 -27.70 1.78 -19.91
CA ALA A 288 -26.52 1.27 -19.23
C ALA A 288 -26.90 0.38 -18.03
N GLN A 289 -25.98 -0.48 -17.59
CA GLN A 289 -26.17 -1.22 -16.34
C GLN A 289 -26.14 -0.26 -15.16
N ALA A 290 -27.15 -0.37 -14.29
CA ALA A 290 -27.29 0.50 -13.13
C ALA A 290 -26.47 -0.03 -11.93
N ASP A 291 -25.13 0.01 -12.04
CA ASP A 291 -24.20 -0.22 -10.93
C ASP A 291 -23.87 1.15 -10.32
N ILE A 292 -24.46 1.44 -9.16
CA ILE A 292 -24.47 2.80 -8.57
C ILE A 292 -24.00 2.73 -7.12
N VAL A 293 -23.17 3.68 -6.73
CA VAL A 293 -22.74 3.88 -5.33
C VAL A 293 -23.17 5.28 -4.90
N LEU A 294 -23.85 5.36 -3.76
CA LEU A 294 -24.20 6.63 -3.12
C LEU A 294 -23.21 6.91 -1.97
N VAL A 295 -22.62 8.09 -2.01
CA VAL A 295 -21.63 8.54 -1.04
C VAL A 295 -22.13 9.79 -0.33
N ASP A 296 -22.12 9.77 1.00
CA ASP A 296 -22.42 10.96 1.79
C ASP A 296 -21.25 11.93 1.72
N PRO A 297 -21.43 13.16 1.19
CA PRO A 297 -20.33 14.10 1.03
C PRO A 297 -19.80 14.66 2.37
N GLU A 298 -20.62 14.76 3.41
CA GLU A 298 -20.20 15.24 4.73
C GLU A 298 -19.39 14.15 5.46
N ALA A 299 -19.88 12.91 5.45
CA ALA A 299 -19.16 11.78 6.01
C ALA A 299 -17.82 11.56 5.27
N LEU A 300 -17.79 11.70 3.94
CA LEU A 300 -16.56 11.64 3.16
C LEU A 300 -15.55 12.72 3.56
N ARG A 301 -16.02 13.95 3.82
CA ARG A 301 -15.14 15.05 4.24
C ARG A 301 -14.45 14.78 5.58
N CYS A 302 -15.15 14.14 6.50
CA CYS A 302 -14.67 13.81 7.83
C CYS A 302 -13.99 12.45 7.91
N TYR A 303 -13.99 11.67 6.81
CA TYR A 303 -13.43 10.31 6.81
C TYR A 303 -11.92 10.34 7.07
N ASP A 304 -11.49 9.55 8.06
CA ASP A 304 -10.11 9.31 8.42
C ASP A 304 -9.78 7.82 8.25
N THR A 305 -8.90 7.51 7.31
CA THR A 305 -8.51 6.12 7.00
C THR A 305 -7.83 5.43 8.18
N ASP A 306 -7.02 6.16 8.96
CA ASP A 306 -6.30 5.58 10.10
C ASP A 306 -7.24 5.26 11.27
N ALA A 307 -8.20 6.15 11.56
CA ALA A 307 -9.22 5.94 12.58
C ALA A 307 -10.16 4.77 12.23
N ASN A 308 -10.33 4.48 10.94
CA ASN A 308 -11.20 3.42 10.44
C ASN A 308 -10.46 2.12 10.12
N ARG A 309 -9.16 2.04 10.40
CA ARG A 309 -8.37 0.83 10.21
C ARG A 309 -8.58 -0.14 11.38
N ARG A 310 -8.79 -1.41 11.07
CA ARG A 310 -8.97 -2.47 12.07
C ARG A 310 -8.57 -3.84 11.55
N MET A 311 -8.19 -4.75 12.46
CA MET A 311 -8.04 -6.16 12.17
C MET A 311 -9.40 -6.83 12.17
N VAL A 312 -9.69 -7.66 11.17
CA VAL A 312 -10.94 -8.42 11.03
C VAL A 312 -10.58 -9.85 10.66
N TYR A 313 -11.05 -10.81 11.47
CA TYR A 313 -10.90 -12.23 11.13
C TYR A 313 -11.72 -12.58 9.89
N ARG A 314 -11.12 -13.33 8.97
CA ARG A 314 -11.74 -13.78 7.73
C ARG A 314 -11.74 -15.30 7.68
N ASP A 315 -12.92 -15.90 7.76
CA ASP A 315 -13.08 -17.37 7.71
C ASP A 315 -12.46 -17.96 6.44
N ILE A 316 -12.57 -17.27 5.30
CA ILE A 316 -12.02 -17.73 4.01
C ILE A 316 -10.49 -17.82 4.00
N PHE A 317 -9.81 -17.08 4.86
CA PHE A 317 -8.35 -17.09 4.98
C PHE A 317 -7.89 -17.79 6.25
N GLU A 318 -8.83 -18.13 7.15
CA GLU A 318 -8.57 -18.64 8.50
C GLU A 318 -7.57 -17.74 9.25
N HIS A 319 -7.60 -16.43 8.96
CA HIS A 319 -6.63 -15.48 9.46
C HIS A 319 -7.22 -14.06 9.58
N GLU A 320 -6.56 -13.21 10.37
CA GLU A 320 -6.88 -11.79 10.47
C GLU A 320 -6.43 -11.02 9.22
N GLN A 321 -7.23 -10.03 8.83
CA GLN A 321 -6.95 -9.10 7.76
C GLN A 321 -7.05 -7.67 8.25
N LEU A 322 -6.05 -6.84 7.93
CA LEU A 322 -6.09 -5.40 8.13
C LEU A 322 -7.00 -4.77 7.08
N VAL A 323 -8.03 -4.05 7.50
CA VAL A 323 -8.99 -3.41 6.59
C VAL A 323 -9.27 -1.97 7.01
N ASN A 324 -9.63 -1.13 6.04
CA ASN A 324 -10.22 0.18 6.29
C ASN A 324 -11.75 0.03 6.16
N ARG A 325 -12.49 0.46 7.19
CA ARG A 325 -13.94 0.48 7.17
C ARG A 325 -14.42 1.89 6.83
N SER A 326 -15.31 1.98 5.86
CA SER A 326 -15.92 3.26 5.43
C SER A 326 -17.37 3.38 5.92
N ASP A 327 -17.62 2.88 7.12
CA ASP A 327 -18.95 2.89 7.72
C ASP A 327 -19.52 4.31 7.75
N GLY A 328 -20.76 4.49 7.28
CA GLY A 328 -21.44 5.78 7.19
C GLY A 328 -21.07 6.66 5.98
N VAL A 329 -19.98 6.34 5.24
CA VAL A 329 -19.58 7.11 4.04
C VAL A 329 -20.32 6.62 2.80
N VAL A 330 -20.39 5.30 2.58
CA VAL A 330 -21.18 4.69 1.51
C VAL A 330 -22.56 4.35 2.04
N THR A 331 -23.57 5.12 1.62
CA THR A 331 -24.95 5.01 2.12
C THR A 331 -25.80 4.01 1.36
N ALA A 332 -25.47 3.71 0.10
CA ALA A 332 -26.12 2.64 -0.67
C ALA A 332 -25.23 2.16 -1.81
N VAL A 333 -25.41 0.87 -2.17
CA VAL A 333 -24.82 0.27 -3.37
C VAL A 333 -25.90 -0.49 -4.13
N PHE A 334 -25.95 -0.27 -5.44
CA PHE A 334 -26.87 -0.97 -6.36
C PHE A 334 -26.02 -1.74 -7.39
N ILE A 335 -26.44 -2.96 -7.69
CA ILE A 335 -25.92 -3.79 -8.78
C ILE A 335 -27.07 -4.11 -9.72
N ALA A 336 -26.95 -3.73 -10.98
CA ALA A 336 -28.00 -3.87 -12.00
C ALA A 336 -29.35 -3.28 -11.56
N GLY A 337 -29.32 -2.18 -10.79
CA GLY A 337 -30.51 -1.49 -10.28
C GLY A 337 -31.12 -2.09 -9.00
N GLU A 338 -30.58 -3.20 -8.49
CA GLU A 338 -31.02 -3.80 -7.22
C GLU A 338 -30.11 -3.37 -6.09
N GLN A 339 -30.68 -2.85 -5.01
CA GLN A 339 -29.92 -2.43 -3.84
C GLN A 339 -29.32 -3.65 -3.12
N VAL A 340 -27.99 -3.65 -2.96
CA VAL A 340 -27.25 -4.74 -2.32
C VAL A 340 -26.60 -4.33 -0.98
N TRP A 341 -26.54 -3.03 -0.71
CA TRP A 341 -26.08 -2.45 0.53
C TRP A 341 -26.93 -1.22 0.86
N ASP A 342 -27.38 -1.07 2.10
CA ASP A 342 -28.24 0.03 2.53
C ASP A 342 -27.57 1.03 3.48
N GLY A 343 -26.24 0.96 3.60
CA GLY A 343 -25.45 1.74 4.53
C GLY A 343 -25.15 1.03 5.85
N ARG A 344 -25.80 -0.10 6.12
CA ARG A 344 -25.66 -0.88 7.36
C ARG A 344 -25.50 -2.38 7.11
N GLU A 345 -26.33 -2.96 6.25
CA GLU A 345 -26.41 -4.40 6.02
C GLU A 345 -26.43 -4.73 4.52
N PHE A 346 -25.89 -5.90 4.19
CA PHE A 346 -26.01 -6.47 2.85
C PHE A 346 -27.41 -7.05 2.65
N ALA A 347 -28.00 -6.79 1.48
CA ALA A 347 -29.26 -7.41 1.09
C ALA A 347 -29.10 -8.93 0.97
N ARG A 348 -30.16 -9.68 1.32
CA ARG A 348 -30.20 -11.15 1.20
C ARG A 348 -29.96 -11.67 -0.23
N ALA A 349 -30.24 -10.84 -1.23
CA ALA A 349 -29.99 -11.17 -2.63
C ALA A 349 -28.50 -11.30 -2.96
N LEU A 350 -27.62 -10.59 -2.24
CA LEU A 350 -26.19 -10.66 -2.45
C LEU A 350 -25.65 -12.06 -2.07
N GLY A 351 -24.94 -12.68 -3.01
CA GLY A 351 -24.43 -14.05 -2.84
C GLY A 351 -25.45 -15.17 -3.12
N THR A 352 -26.76 -14.87 -3.18
CA THR A 352 -27.82 -15.87 -3.49
C THR A 352 -28.37 -15.71 -4.90
N ARG A 353 -28.33 -14.51 -5.47
CA ARG A 353 -28.76 -14.19 -6.83
C ARG A 353 -27.60 -13.69 -7.67
N ARG A 354 -27.63 -13.98 -8.98
CA ARG A 354 -26.65 -13.45 -9.94
C ARG A 354 -27.08 -12.05 -10.37
N LEU A 355 -26.59 -11.03 -9.67
CA LEU A 355 -26.91 -9.63 -9.95
C LEU A 355 -25.91 -8.99 -10.92
N GLY A 356 -24.62 -9.28 -10.76
CA GLY A 356 -23.56 -8.77 -11.62
C GLY A 356 -23.41 -9.53 -12.94
N ARG A 357 -22.59 -8.97 -13.83
CA ARG A 357 -22.18 -9.61 -15.09
C ARG A 357 -20.66 -9.60 -15.23
N PRO A 358 -20.06 -10.56 -15.96
CA PRO A 358 -18.65 -10.51 -16.29
C PRO A 358 -18.37 -9.31 -17.20
N LEU A 359 -17.31 -8.55 -16.90
CA LEU A 359 -16.82 -7.47 -17.75
C LEU A 359 -15.78 -8.05 -18.70
N THR A 360 -16.11 -8.12 -20.01
CA THR A 360 -15.21 -8.63 -21.05
C THR A 360 -14.86 -7.52 -22.03
N ALA A 361 -13.60 -7.43 -22.43
CA ALA A 361 -13.15 -6.48 -23.44
C ALA A 361 -13.82 -6.76 -24.78
N GLY A 362 -14.29 -5.71 -25.47
CA GLY A 362 -14.87 -5.82 -26.80
C GLY A 362 -16.42 -5.83 -26.86
N THR A 363 -17.10 -6.00 -25.73
CA THR A 363 -18.59 -5.97 -25.70
C THR A 363 -19.18 -4.57 -25.97
N ALA A 364 -18.44 -3.49 -25.64
CA ALA A 364 -18.88 -2.11 -25.91
C ALA A 364 -18.81 -1.75 -27.40
N ALA A 365 -17.88 -2.31 -28.15
CA ALA A 365 -17.73 -2.02 -29.59
C ALA A 365 -18.82 -2.72 -30.43
N THR A 366 -19.26 -3.91 -30.03
CA THR A 366 -20.25 -4.71 -30.77
C THR A 366 -21.65 -4.14 -30.64
N ARG A 367 -22.00 -3.45 -29.56
CA ARG A 367 -23.34 -2.87 -29.37
C ARG A 367 -23.54 -1.52 -30.09
N ARG A 368 -22.47 -0.74 -30.33
CA ARG A 368 -22.56 0.49 -31.13
C ARG A 368 -22.75 0.23 -32.63
N ALA A 369 -22.44 -0.97 -33.12
CA ALA A 369 -22.66 -1.36 -34.51
C ALA A 369 -24.03 -1.99 -34.72
N ALA A 370 -24.77 -2.28 -33.64
CA ALA A 370 -26.11 -2.91 -33.70
C ALA A 370 -27.27 -1.98 -33.27
N ALA A 371 -26.98 -0.72 -32.92
CA ALA A 371 -27.91 0.37 -32.66
C ALA A 371 -27.74 1.50 -33.68
#